data_604fd687241f11e847590a0f7ed55523
#
_entry.id   604fd687241f11e847590a0f7ed55523
#
_cell.length_a   1.000
_cell.length_b   1.000
_cell.length_c   1.000
_cell.angle_alpha   90.00
_cell.angle_beta   90.00
_cell.angle_gamma   90.00
#
_symmetry.space_group_name_H-M   'P 1'
#
loop_
_entity.id
_entity.type
_entity.pdbx_description
1 polymer ?
#
loop_
_entity_poly.entity_id
_entity_poly.type
_entity_poly.pdbx_seq_one_letter_code
_entity_poly.pdbx_strand_id
1 'polypeptide(L)'
;MKAPLQKSRIPDNRAFVIREMNDPYFDKHWHAHPEYQLVAILRGSGTRYIGDNIKPFKDGDTVLTGPGLPHVWRSDNAYFDPENRLDTHGIVIYFPENFLGAGSLQKVEFEDISNLLTHSSRGLEITGKTNEKVTQMMKEMVNMKGVSSIITLLQILQVLAESTDIMPITQVKYSYKLPTTEKDKMGDILDYILKNFKEKITLHEVSSLANMSESSFSRYFKSRVNKSFSDFLGDVRISNARKLLLEEDLSISQVCFESGFPTLSNFNKQFKDRIGKTPMAYKKEFTEHY
;
A
#
# COMPACT_ATOMS: atom_id res chain seq x y z
N MET A 1 23.24 6.50 3.65
CA MET A 1 22.80 5.26 4.30
C MET A 1 22.05 4.42 3.27
N LYS A 2 22.37 3.13 3.15
CA LYS A 2 21.75 2.21 2.19
C LYS A 2 20.32 1.94 2.64
N ALA A 3 19.32 2.30 1.83
CA ALA A 3 17.98 1.71 1.98
C ALA A 3 18.12 0.22 1.67
N PRO A 4 17.86 -0.68 2.60
CA PRO A 4 18.02 -2.09 2.34
C PRO A 4 16.85 -2.55 1.46
N LEU A 5 17.18 -3.26 0.37
CA LEU A 5 16.30 -4.38 0.00
C LEU A 5 16.03 -5.12 1.31
N GLN A 6 14.82 -5.03 1.83
CA GLN A 6 14.45 -5.93 2.90
C GLN A 6 14.38 -7.31 2.25
N LYS A 7 15.54 -7.99 2.19
CA LYS A 7 15.51 -9.44 2.05
C LYS A 7 14.50 -9.90 3.08
N SER A 8 13.50 -10.67 2.65
CA SER A 8 12.64 -11.35 3.58
C SER A 8 13.55 -11.97 4.62
N ARG A 9 13.18 -11.69 5.83
CA ARG A 9 13.86 -12.31 6.97
C ARG A 9 13.11 -13.57 7.36
N ILE A 10 12.72 -14.39 6.38
CA ILE A 10 12.21 -15.72 6.64
C ILE A 10 13.45 -16.59 6.82
N PRO A 11 13.72 -17.12 8.01
CA PRO A 11 14.81 -18.06 8.22
C PRO A 11 14.63 -19.30 7.33
N ASP A 12 15.72 -19.87 6.83
CA ASP A 12 15.70 -21.03 5.92
C ASP A 12 14.95 -22.24 6.46
N ASN A 13 14.83 -22.35 7.78
CA ASN A 13 14.12 -23.42 8.47
C ASN A 13 12.62 -23.10 8.73
N ARG A 14 12.09 -22.02 8.15
CA ARG A 14 10.67 -21.63 8.30
C ARG A 14 9.96 -21.53 6.96
N ALA A 15 8.74 -22.04 6.91
CA ALA A 15 7.87 -21.92 5.75
C ALA A 15 7.33 -20.49 5.57
N PHE A 16 7.13 -19.77 6.67
CA PHE A 16 6.61 -18.39 6.68
C PHE A 16 7.00 -17.69 7.98
N VAL A 17 6.77 -16.38 8.03
CA VAL A 17 6.90 -15.56 9.25
C VAL A 17 5.60 -14.78 9.45
N ILE A 18 5.07 -14.83 10.67
CA ILE A 18 4.02 -13.93 11.13
C ILE A 18 4.61 -12.95 12.14
N ARG A 19 4.20 -11.70 12.05
CA ARG A 19 4.61 -10.64 12.99
C ARG A 19 3.40 -9.81 13.39
N GLU A 20 3.29 -9.60 14.67
CA GLU A 20 2.43 -8.57 15.23
C GLU A 20 3.24 -7.28 15.34
N MET A 21 2.66 -6.19 14.84
CA MET A 21 3.27 -4.87 14.80
C MET A 21 2.51 -3.98 15.79
N ASN A 22 3.22 -3.44 16.77
CA ASN A 22 2.71 -2.46 17.73
C ASN A 22 3.70 -1.31 17.72
N ASP A 23 3.52 -0.37 16.81
CA ASP A 23 4.43 0.74 16.57
C ASP A 23 3.70 2.07 16.80
N PRO A 24 4.39 3.16 17.15
CA PRO A 24 3.77 4.48 17.25
C PRO A 24 3.09 4.91 15.95
N TYR A 25 3.66 4.53 14.82
CA TYR A 25 3.15 4.84 13.49
C TYR A 25 3.71 3.89 12.43
N PHE A 26 3.00 3.73 11.31
CA PHE A 26 3.54 3.13 10.11
C PHE A 26 4.24 4.20 9.28
N ASP A 27 5.55 4.12 9.16
CA ASP A 27 6.39 4.99 8.30
C ASP A 27 7.56 4.19 7.75
N LYS A 28 7.26 3.11 7.06
CA LYS A 28 8.26 2.34 6.33
C LYS A 28 8.53 3.01 4.98
N HIS A 29 9.77 2.92 4.52
CA HIS A 29 10.11 3.36 3.17
C HIS A 29 9.37 2.50 2.15
N TRP A 30 9.01 3.10 1.03
CA TRP A 30 8.55 2.39 -0.16
C TRP A 30 9.52 1.27 -0.50
N HIS A 31 9.02 0.05 -0.56
CA HIS A 31 9.83 -1.14 -0.75
C HIS A 31 9.08 -2.21 -1.53
N ALA A 32 9.84 -3.16 -2.06
CA ALA A 32 9.34 -4.40 -2.62
C ALA A 32 10.22 -5.56 -2.13
N HIS A 33 9.65 -6.73 -2.02
CA HIS A 33 10.34 -7.94 -1.59
C HIS A 33 9.86 -9.17 -2.37
N PRO A 34 10.61 -10.28 -2.41
CA PRO A 34 10.29 -11.46 -3.20
C PRO A 34 9.19 -12.34 -2.62
N GLU A 35 8.69 -12.05 -1.43
CA GLU A 35 7.64 -12.83 -0.77
C GLU A 35 6.26 -12.27 -1.05
N TYR A 36 5.25 -13.14 -0.89
CA TYR A 36 3.89 -12.71 -0.65
C TYR A 36 3.77 -12.06 0.73
N GLN A 37 2.94 -11.04 0.84
CA GLN A 37 2.64 -10.40 2.11
C GLN A 37 1.13 -10.28 2.27
N LEU A 38 0.60 -10.87 3.34
CA LEU A 38 -0.76 -10.63 3.81
C LEU A 38 -0.67 -9.75 5.05
N VAL A 39 -1.25 -8.55 4.99
CA VAL A 39 -1.27 -7.58 6.09
C VAL A 39 -2.69 -7.24 6.48
N ALA A 40 -2.96 -7.20 7.78
CA ALA A 40 -4.20 -6.72 8.36
C ALA A 40 -3.88 -5.57 9.34
N ILE A 41 -4.47 -4.41 9.12
CA ILE A 41 -4.38 -3.24 10.01
C ILE A 41 -5.50 -3.36 11.03
N LEU A 42 -5.16 -3.57 12.30
CA LEU A 42 -6.12 -3.71 13.38
C LEU A 42 -6.46 -2.38 14.03
N ARG A 43 -5.48 -1.46 14.07
CA ARG A 43 -5.62 -0.07 14.53
C ARG A 43 -4.62 0.81 13.79
N GLY A 44 -5.11 1.95 13.31
CA GLY A 44 -4.31 2.95 12.65
C GLY A 44 -4.96 3.48 11.38
N SER A 45 -4.62 4.72 11.05
CA SER A 45 -5.08 5.38 9.83
C SER A 45 -3.93 6.05 9.08
N GLY A 46 -4.14 6.28 7.80
CA GLY A 46 -3.14 6.89 6.95
C GLY A 46 -3.42 6.72 5.47
N THR A 47 -2.35 6.69 4.70
CA THR A 47 -2.41 6.46 3.25
C THR A 47 -1.55 5.25 2.89
N ARG A 48 -2.12 4.30 2.17
CA ARG A 48 -1.38 3.20 1.56
C ARG A 48 -1.06 3.51 0.11
N TYR A 49 0.12 3.12 -0.28
CA TYR A 49 0.63 3.23 -1.63
C TYR A 49 0.98 1.82 -2.08
N ILE A 50 0.33 1.32 -3.13
CA ILE A 50 0.55 -0.03 -3.67
C ILE A 50 0.63 0.07 -5.19
N GLY A 51 1.81 -0.14 -5.76
CA GLY A 51 2.04 0.11 -7.17
C GLY A 51 1.68 1.54 -7.56
N ASP A 52 0.73 1.67 -8.51
CA ASP A 52 0.20 2.96 -8.98
C ASP A 52 -1.07 3.41 -8.25
N ASN A 53 -1.49 2.70 -7.21
CA ASN A 53 -2.68 3.02 -6.43
C ASN A 53 -2.33 3.75 -5.14
N ILE A 54 -3.09 4.81 -4.86
CA ILE A 54 -3.00 5.59 -3.62
C ILE A 54 -4.40 5.62 -3.01
N LYS A 55 -4.53 5.09 -1.79
CA LYS A 55 -5.81 5.03 -1.10
C LYS A 55 -5.63 5.25 0.41
N PRO A 56 -6.52 6.00 1.08
CA PRO A 56 -6.57 6.02 2.53
C PRO A 56 -6.79 4.61 3.10
N PHE A 57 -6.17 4.31 4.23
CA PHE A 57 -6.45 3.12 5.02
C PHE A 57 -6.89 3.51 6.43
N LYS A 58 -7.60 2.62 7.09
CA LYS A 58 -8.04 2.71 8.48
C LYS A 58 -8.08 1.32 9.11
N ASP A 59 -8.55 1.25 10.34
CA ASP A 59 -8.81 -0.02 11.02
C ASP A 59 -9.60 -0.96 10.13
N GLY A 60 -9.16 -2.20 10.04
CA GLY A 60 -9.74 -3.23 9.20
C GLY A 60 -9.22 -3.27 7.75
N ASP A 61 -8.25 -2.44 7.36
CA ASP A 61 -7.63 -2.54 6.02
C ASP A 61 -6.82 -3.84 5.93
N THR A 62 -7.19 -4.72 5.01
CA THR A 62 -6.50 -6.00 4.80
C THR A 62 -6.14 -6.20 3.33
N VAL A 63 -4.88 -6.52 3.07
CA VAL A 63 -4.32 -6.59 1.72
C VAL A 63 -3.37 -7.77 1.58
N LEU A 64 -3.50 -8.48 0.44
CA LEU A 64 -2.51 -9.46 -0.04
C LEU A 64 -1.71 -8.84 -1.19
N THR A 65 -0.38 -8.73 -1.03
CA THR A 65 0.54 -8.30 -2.09
C THR A 65 1.38 -9.47 -2.59
N GLY A 66 1.57 -9.52 -3.90
CA GLY A 66 2.45 -10.50 -4.54
C GLY A 66 3.92 -10.08 -4.55
N PRO A 67 4.82 -11.01 -4.90
CA PRO A 67 6.25 -10.77 -5.02
C PRO A 67 6.57 -9.58 -5.92
N GLY A 68 7.45 -8.70 -5.43
CA GLY A 68 7.95 -7.57 -6.20
C GLY A 68 6.97 -6.42 -6.42
N LEU A 69 5.76 -6.48 -5.90
CA LEU A 69 4.81 -5.36 -5.94
C LEU A 69 5.27 -4.29 -4.93
N PRO A 70 5.63 -3.08 -5.38
CA PRO A 70 6.08 -2.03 -4.48
C PRO A 70 4.93 -1.52 -3.61
N HIS A 71 5.19 -1.32 -2.32
CA HIS A 71 4.15 -0.87 -1.39
C HIS A 71 4.71 -0.18 -0.15
N VAL A 72 3.85 0.61 0.49
CA VAL A 72 4.06 1.21 1.82
C VAL A 72 2.73 1.63 2.44
N TRP A 73 2.62 1.51 3.75
CA TRP A 73 1.59 2.15 4.58
C TRP A 73 2.26 3.28 5.37
N ARG A 74 1.70 4.48 5.26
CA ARG A 74 2.18 5.66 5.98
C ARG A 74 1.05 6.22 6.82
N SER A 75 1.27 6.30 8.13
CA SER A 75 0.31 6.89 9.06
C SER A 75 0.12 8.38 8.82
N ASP A 76 -1.00 8.89 9.30
CA ASP A 76 -1.33 10.29 9.26
C ASP A 76 -0.40 11.13 10.12
N ASN A 77 -0.29 12.42 9.81
CA ASN A 77 0.59 13.33 10.52
C ASN A 77 0.34 13.36 12.03
N ALA A 78 -0.91 13.16 12.44
CA ALA A 78 -1.27 13.12 13.87
C ALA A 78 -0.53 12.02 14.66
N TYR A 79 -0.12 10.94 14.02
CA TYR A 79 0.65 9.85 14.66
C TYR A 79 2.10 10.21 14.94
N PHE A 80 2.63 11.23 14.27
CA PHE A 80 4.02 11.68 14.46
C PHE A 80 4.17 12.70 15.59
N ASP A 81 3.06 13.15 16.15
CA ASP A 81 3.03 14.03 17.32
C ASP A 81 2.85 13.17 18.60
N PRO A 82 3.88 13.11 19.47
CA PRO A 82 3.80 12.31 20.69
C PRO A 82 2.71 12.75 21.67
N GLU A 83 2.25 14.00 21.59
CA GLU A 83 1.20 14.52 22.46
C GLU A 83 -0.15 13.86 22.18
N ASN A 84 -0.39 13.43 20.97
CA ASN A 84 -1.63 12.76 20.57
C ASN A 84 -1.76 11.33 21.11
N ARG A 85 -0.67 10.72 21.58
CA ARG A 85 -0.63 9.35 22.13
C ARG A 85 -1.30 8.30 21.24
N LEU A 86 -1.22 8.50 19.94
CA LEU A 86 -1.72 7.53 18.95
C LEU A 86 -0.70 6.42 18.78
N ASP A 87 -1.22 5.22 18.50
CA ASP A 87 -0.41 4.06 18.17
C ASP A 87 -1.05 3.26 17.05
N THR A 88 -0.29 2.36 16.45
CA THR A 88 -0.75 1.48 15.40
C THR A 88 -0.61 0.03 15.81
N HIS A 89 -1.55 -0.79 15.33
CA HIS A 89 -1.53 -2.23 15.54
C HIS A 89 -1.86 -2.95 14.24
N GLY A 90 -1.06 -3.93 13.88
CA GLY A 90 -1.27 -4.74 12.68
C GLY A 90 -0.65 -6.12 12.79
N ILE A 91 -1.08 -7.00 11.90
CA ILE A 91 -0.51 -8.34 11.76
C ILE A 91 -0.06 -8.50 10.30
N VAL A 92 1.13 -9.03 10.10
CA VAL A 92 1.68 -9.31 8.77
C VAL A 92 2.20 -10.74 8.69
N ILE A 93 1.84 -11.42 7.61
CA ILE A 93 2.36 -12.74 7.25
C ILE A 93 3.19 -12.60 5.98
N TYR A 94 4.43 -13.08 6.01
CA TYR A 94 5.31 -13.21 4.85
C TYR A 94 5.55 -14.67 4.55
N PHE A 95 5.40 -15.07 3.28
CA PHE A 95 5.70 -16.43 2.83
C PHE A 95 6.26 -16.43 1.41
N PRO A 96 7.27 -17.26 1.08
CA PRO A 96 7.84 -17.37 -0.25
C PRO A 96 6.94 -18.23 -1.15
N GLU A 97 7.15 -18.18 -2.45
CA GLU A 97 6.40 -19.01 -3.40
C GLU A 97 6.53 -20.52 -3.11
N ASN A 98 7.69 -20.94 -2.63
CA ASN A 98 7.99 -22.32 -2.34
C ASN A 98 7.80 -22.71 -0.86
N PHE A 99 6.92 -22.02 -0.12
CA PHE A 99 6.74 -22.23 1.34
C PHE A 99 6.30 -23.64 1.75
N LEU A 100 5.75 -24.43 0.83
CA LEU A 100 5.42 -25.86 1.00
C LEU A 100 6.42 -26.80 0.33
N GLY A 101 7.53 -26.25 -0.20
CA GLY A 101 8.47 -26.98 -1.02
C GLY A 101 8.29 -26.71 -2.52
N ALA A 102 9.32 -27.01 -3.30
CA ALA A 102 9.31 -26.74 -4.74
C ALA A 102 8.21 -27.55 -5.46
N GLY A 103 7.45 -26.89 -6.32
CA GLY A 103 6.41 -27.49 -7.14
C GLY A 103 5.10 -27.83 -6.42
N SER A 104 4.95 -27.52 -5.13
CA SER A 104 3.71 -27.81 -4.40
C SER A 104 2.51 -27.06 -4.99
N LEU A 105 2.65 -25.78 -5.30
CA LEU A 105 1.59 -24.97 -5.90
C LEU A 105 1.23 -25.34 -7.35
N GLN A 106 1.97 -26.26 -7.97
CA GLN A 106 1.69 -26.76 -9.33
C GLN A 106 0.78 -28.01 -9.31
N LYS A 107 0.42 -28.50 -8.12
CA LYS A 107 -0.51 -29.63 -7.98
C LYS A 107 -1.94 -29.15 -8.18
N VAL A 108 -2.79 -30.03 -8.74
CA VAL A 108 -4.20 -29.69 -9.06
C VAL A 108 -4.98 -29.26 -7.83
N GLU A 109 -4.68 -29.79 -6.67
CA GLU A 109 -5.32 -29.43 -5.39
C GLU A 109 -5.04 -27.99 -4.96
N PHE A 110 -4.02 -27.35 -5.52
CA PHE A 110 -3.65 -25.95 -5.24
C PHE A 110 -4.02 -24.98 -6.37
N GLU A 111 -4.79 -25.40 -7.36
CA GLU A 111 -5.10 -24.55 -8.53
C GLU A 111 -5.72 -23.21 -8.14
N ASP A 112 -6.72 -23.20 -7.26
CA ASP A 112 -7.40 -21.98 -6.82
C ASP A 112 -6.46 -21.07 -6.02
N ILE A 113 -5.63 -21.64 -5.13
CA ILE A 113 -4.63 -20.89 -4.38
C ILE A 113 -3.55 -20.33 -5.33
N SER A 114 -3.10 -21.11 -6.30
CA SER A 114 -2.14 -20.66 -7.32
C SER A 114 -2.68 -19.49 -8.15
N ASN A 115 -3.96 -19.55 -8.53
CA ASN A 115 -4.66 -18.47 -9.21
C ASN A 115 -4.75 -17.21 -8.34
N LEU A 116 -5.16 -17.33 -7.08
CA LEU A 116 -5.16 -16.23 -6.10
C LEU A 116 -3.77 -15.57 -6.01
N LEU A 117 -2.73 -16.38 -5.82
CA LEU A 117 -1.36 -15.90 -5.69
C LEU A 117 -0.86 -15.22 -6.97
N THR A 118 -1.24 -15.71 -8.14
CA THR A 118 -0.95 -15.07 -9.42
C THR A 118 -1.62 -13.69 -9.53
N HIS A 119 -2.88 -13.57 -9.09
CA HIS A 119 -3.61 -12.31 -9.08
C HIS A 119 -3.07 -11.31 -8.06
N SER A 120 -2.43 -11.75 -6.99
CA SER A 120 -1.83 -10.89 -5.97
C SER A 120 -0.69 -9.99 -6.47
N SER A 121 -0.16 -10.28 -7.69
CA SER A 121 0.77 -9.38 -8.41
C SER A 121 0.17 -7.99 -8.71
N ARG A 122 -1.16 -7.84 -8.58
CA ARG A 122 -1.88 -6.57 -8.67
C ARG A 122 -2.23 -5.97 -7.30
N GLY A 123 -1.81 -6.61 -6.21
CA GLY A 123 -2.35 -6.34 -4.88
C GLY A 123 -3.85 -6.66 -4.82
N LEU A 124 -4.27 -7.32 -3.77
CA LEU A 124 -5.66 -7.70 -3.57
C LEU A 124 -6.16 -7.07 -2.27
N GLU A 125 -7.16 -6.21 -2.38
CA GLU A 125 -7.90 -5.66 -1.24
C GLU A 125 -8.96 -6.67 -0.81
N ILE A 126 -9.00 -6.98 0.47
CA ILE A 126 -9.91 -7.94 1.06
C ILE A 126 -10.97 -7.16 1.85
N THR A 127 -12.24 -7.39 1.55
CA THR A 127 -13.35 -6.62 2.13
C THR A 127 -14.41 -7.54 2.75
N GLY A 128 -15.47 -6.96 3.31
CA GLY A 128 -16.65 -7.67 3.76
C GLY A 128 -16.38 -8.78 4.78
N LYS A 129 -17.19 -9.83 4.74
CA LYS A 129 -17.11 -10.97 5.66
C LYS A 129 -15.81 -11.77 5.53
N THR A 130 -15.23 -11.78 4.34
CA THR A 130 -13.94 -12.44 4.10
C THR A 130 -12.84 -11.74 4.89
N ASN A 131 -12.84 -10.41 4.91
CA ASN A 131 -11.89 -9.63 5.71
C ASN A 131 -12.02 -9.95 7.21
N GLU A 132 -13.23 -9.92 7.75
CA GLU A 132 -13.49 -10.25 9.16
C GLU A 132 -12.94 -11.65 9.52
N LYS A 133 -13.27 -12.66 8.70
CA LYS A 133 -12.85 -14.04 8.90
C LYS A 133 -11.33 -14.19 8.83
N VAL A 134 -10.69 -13.65 7.79
CA VAL A 134 -9.24 -13.73 7.58
C VAL A 134 -8.49 -13.00 8.69
N THR A 135 -8.93 -11.80 9.07
CA THR A 135 -8.34 -11.03 10.16
C THR A 135 -8.43 -11.79 11.49
N GLN A 136 -9.56 -12.45 11.77
CA GLN A 136 -9.70 -13.26 12.96
C GLN A 136 -8.73 -14.47 12.95
N MET A 137 -8.63 -15.17 11.84
CA MET A 137 -7.67 -16.28 11.68
C MET A 137 -6.23 -15.82 11.84
N MET A 138 -5.87 -14.63 11.32
CA MET A 138 -4.54 -14.04 11.50
C MET A 138 -4.25 -13.73 12.97
N LYS A 139 -5.21 -13.21 13.74
CA LYS A 139 -5.08 -12.96 15.19
C LYS A 139 -4.80 -14.26 15.96
N GLU A 140 -5.55 -15.31 15.66
CA GLU A 140 -5.37 -16.62 16.29
C GLU A 140 -3.99 -17.22 15.95
N MET A 141 -3.54 -17.01 14.71
CA MET A 141 -2.28 -17.55 14.19
C MET A 141 -1.04 -16.94 14.85
N VAL A 142 -1.09 -15.71 15.39
CA VAL A 142 0.04 -15.03 16.06
C VAL A 142 0.69 -15.92 17.12
N ASN A 143 -0.11 -16.65 17.88
CA ASN A 143 0.36 -17.50 18.98
C ASN A 143 0.50 -18.99 18.61
N MET A 144 0.18 -19.36 17.35
CA MET A 144 0.26 -20.75 16.91
C MET A 144 1.70 -21.17 16.61
N LYS A 145 1.99 -22.46 16.86
CA LYS A 145 3.29 -23.08 16.61
C LYS A 145 3.14 -24.38 15.83
N GLY A 146 4.22 -24.80 15.19
CA GLY A 146 4.29 -26.10 14.52
C GLY A 146 3.36 -26.20 13.32
N VAL A 147 2.94 -27.40 12.99
CA VAL A 147 2.14 -27.73 11.78
C VAL A 147 0.79 -27.00 11.77
N SER A 148 0.17 -26.81 12.93
CA SER A 148 -1.11 -26.08 13.03
C SER A 148 -1.06 -24.69 12.38
N SER A 149 0.06 -23.97 12.52
CA SER A 149 0.20 -22.65 11.90
C SER A 149 0.29 -22.71 10.37
N ILE A 150 0.88 -23.78 9.80
CA ILE A 150 0.90 -24.00 8.35
C ILE A 150 -0.50 -24.34 7.84
N ILE A 151 -1.24 -25.19 8.56
CA ILE A 151 -2.61 -25.55 8.24
C ILE A 151 -3.49 -24.28 8.23
N THR A 152 -3.36 -23.43 9.25
CA THR A 152 -4.13 -22.17 9.31
C THR A 152 -3.76 -21.22 8.17
N LEU A 153 -2.48 -21.13 7.78
CA LEU A 153 -2.10 -20.33 6.59
C LEU A 153 -2.77 -20.87 5.33
N LEU A 154 -2.79 -22.19 5.12
CA LEU A 154 -3.47 -22.80 3.98
C LEU A 154 -4.98 -22.54 4.00
N GLN A 155 -5.62 -22.62 5.17
CA GLN A 155 -7.04 -22.29 5.34
C GLN A 155 -7.32 -20.82 5.02
N ILE A 156 -6.46 -19.90 5.43
CA ILE A 156 -6.56 -18.47 5.06
C ILE A 156 -6.48 -18.33 3.53
N LEU A 157 -5.49 -18.94 2.89
CA LEU A 157 -5.34 -18.88 1.44
C LEU A 157 -6.53 -19.50 0.70
N GLN A 158 -7.09 -20.60 1.21
CA GLN A 158 -8.31 -21.21 0.66
C GLN A 158 -9.51 -20.26 0.78
N VAL A 159 -9.75 -19.69 1.96
CA VAL A 159 -10.83 -18.70 2.18
C VAL A 159 -10.71 -17.52 1.22
N LEU A 160 -9.49 -17.05 0.98
CA LEU A 160 -9.23 -15.98 0.02
C LEU A 160 -9.48 -16.44 -1.43
N ALA A 161 -9.06 -17.64 -1.81
CA ALA A 161 -9.21 -18.16 -3.15
C ALA A 161 -10.69 -18.38 -3.56
N GLU A 162 -11.52 -18.77 -2.60
CA GLU A 162 -12.96 -19.02 -2.79
C GLU A 162 -13.82 -17.75 -2.67
N SER A 163 -13.23 -16.61 -2.30
CA SER A 163 -13.99 -15.39 -1.98
C SER A 163 -14.29 -14.51 -3.19
N THR A 164 -15.49 -13.91 -3.17
CA THR A 164 -15.90 -12.82 -4.07
C THR A 164 -15.65 -11.41 -3.48
N ASP A 165 -15.24 -11.32 -2.21
CA ASP A 165 -14.99 -10.05 -1.50
C ASP A 165 -13.56 -9.54 -1.71
N ILE A 166 -12.91 -9.91 -2.82
CA ILE A 166 -11.53 -9.57 -3.14
C ILE A 166 -11.48 -8.74 -4.41
N MET A 167 -10.82 -7.60 -4.35
CA MET A 167 -10.69 -6.68 -5.47
C MET A 167 -9.22 -6.38 -5.79
N PRO A 168 -8.82 -6.42 -7.08
CA PRO A 168 -7.48 -6.00 -7.47
C PRO A 168 -7.30 -4.49 -7.23
N ILE A 169 -6.14 -4.14 -6.66
CA ILE A 169 -5.80 -2.76 -6.28
C ILE A 169 -5.25 -2.00 -7.50
N THR A 170 -4.33 -2.60 -8.25
CA THR A 170 -3.72 -1.97 -9.41
C THR A 170 -4.35 -2.47 -10.71
N GLN A 171 -4.37 -1.62 -11.75
CA GLN A 171 -4.92 -2.02 -13.05
C GLN A 171 -3.98 -2.93 -13.84
N VAL A 172 -2.67 -2.84 -13.60
CA VAL A 172 -1.65 -3.62 -14.28
C VAL A 172 -0.96 -4.60 -13.33
N LYS A 173 -0.49 -5.71 -13.89
CA LYS A 173 0.39 -6.63 -13.16
C LYS A 173 1.78 -5.99 -13.03
N TYR A 174 2.29 -5.96 -11.83
CA TYR A 174 3.68 -5.58 -11.61
C TYR A 174 4.55 -6.82 -11.76
N SER A 175 5.44 -6.79 -12.75
CA SER A 175 6.53 -7.76 -12.87
C SER A 175 7.82 -7.03 -12.53
N TYR A 176 8.20 -7.08 -11.27
CA TYR A 176 9.42 -6.44 -10.82
C TYR A 176 10.59 -7.40 -10.95
N LYS A 177 11.53 -7.07 -11.83
CA LYS A 177 12.87 -7.67 -11.78
C LYS A 177 13.63 -6.93 -10.69
N LEU A 178 13.84 -7.58 -9.55
CA LEU A 178 14.66 -7.05 -8.46
C LEU A 178 16.04 -6.63 -9.01
N PRO A 179 16.42 -5.35 -8.90
CA PRO A 179 17.79 -4.97 -9.20
C PRO A 179 18.69 -5.54 -8.11
N THR A 180 19.63 -6.36 -8.47
CA THR A 180 20.50 -7.09 -7.55
C THR A 180 21.53 -6.23 -6.83
N THR A 181 21.74 -4.96 -7.19
CA THR A 181 22.88 -4.14 -6.71
C THR A 181 22.68 -2.63 -6.59
N GLU A 182 21.58 -2.03 -7.04
CA GLU A 182 21.40 -0.57 -6.94
C GLU A 182 20.65 -0.18 -5.67
N LYS A 183 21.17 0.88 -4.98
CA LYS A 183 20.40 1.62 -3.97
C LYS A 183 19.03 1.93 -4.54
N ASP A 184 17.96 1.56 -3.85
CA ASP A 184 16.61 1.90 -4.27
C ASP A 184 16.38 3.41 -4.09
N LYS A 185 16.82 4.16 -5.10
CA LYS A 185 16.63 5.62 -5.18
C LYS A 185 15.14 6.00 -5.18
N MET A 186 14.26 5.04 -5.52
CA MET A 186 12.84 5.30 -5.59
C MET A 186 12.25 5.54 -4.20
N GLY A 187 12.71 4.82 -3.18
CA GLY A 187 12.29 5.06 -1.80
C GLY A 187 12.58 6.51 -1.36
N ASP A 188 13.81 7.00 -1.59
CA ASP A 188 14.20 8.37 -1.24
C ASP A 188 13.37 9.43 -2.01
N ILE A 189 13.09 9.16 -3.31
CA ILE A 189 12.27 10.05 -4.16
C ILE A 189 10.83 10.13 -3.65
N LEU A 190 10.24 8.98 -3.35
CA LEU A 190 8.85 8.93 -2.88
C LEU A 190 8.72 9.53 -1.48
N ASP A 191 9.66 9.26 -0.59
CA ASP A 191 9.71 9.91 0.73
C ASP A 191 9.78 11.44 0.60
N TYR A 192 10.59 11.94 -0.33
CA TYR A 192 10.64 13.38 -0.60
C TYR A 192 9.29 13.92 -1.09
N ILE A 193 8.67 13.24 -2.07
CA ILE A 193 7.37 13.63 -2.60
C ILE A 193 6.30 13.64 -1.49
N LEU A 194 6.25 12.57 -0.68
CA LEU A 194 5.24 12.41 0.37
C LEU A 194 5.41 13.39 1.53
N LYS A 195 6.63 13.85 1.79
CA LYS A 195 6.90 14.89 2.80
C LYS A 195 6.58 16.29 2.30
N ASN A 196 6.76 16.54 1.00
CA ASN A 196 6.72 17.90 0.44
C ASN A 196 5.58 18.13 -0.57
N PHE A 197 4.61 17.21 -0.72
CA PHE A 197 3.57 17.30 -1.75
C PHE A 197 2.70 18.57 -1.68
N LYS A 198 2.61 19.20 -0.52
CA LYS A 198 1.89 20.47 -0.32
C LYS A 198 2.61 21.64 -1.01
N GLU A 199 3.92 21.53 -1.15
CA GLU A 199 4.76 22.54 -1.78
C GLU A 199 4.87 22.33 -3.29
N LYS A 200 5.47 23.32 -3.98
CA LYS A 200 5.79 23.18 -5.40
C LYS A 200 7.00 22.26 -5.54
N ILE A 201 6.79 21.06 -6.07
CA ILE A 201 7.85 20.11 -6.41
C ILE A 201 8.03 20.12 -7.94
N THR A 202 9.25 20.38 -8.40
CA THR A 202 9.58 20.40 -9.83
C THR A 202 10.22 19.09 -10.29
N LEU A 203 10.10 18.79 -11.58
CA LEU A 203 10.78 17.62 -12.17
C LEU A 203 12.30 17.73 -12.02
N HIS A 204 12.84 18.94 -12.10
CA HIS A 204 14.26 19.21 -11.88
C HIS A 204 14.73 18.78 -10.47
N GLU A 205 14.01 19.16 -9.44
CA GLU A 205 14.33 18.80 -8.04
C GLU A 205 14.40 17.28 -7.85
N VAL A 206 13.33 16.56 -8.24
CA VAL A 206 13.30 15.10 -8.05
C VAL A 206 14.29 14.35 -8.94
N SER A 207 14.59 14.87 -10.13
CA SER A 207 15.63 14.28 -10.99
C SER A 207 17.03 14.49 -10.42
N SER A 208 17.26 15.65 -9.80
CA SER A 208 18.53 15.96 -9.09
C SER A 208 18.73 15.06 -7.88
N LEU A 209 17.69 14.80 -7.08
CA LEU A 209 17.75 13.82 -5.97
C LEU A 209 18.12 12.43 -6.45
N ALA A 210 17.64 12.03 -7.63
CA ALA A 210 17.99 10.76 -8.25
C ALA A 210 19.37 10.72 -8.89
N ASN A 211 20.07 11.87 -9.00
CA ASN A 211 21.28 12.05 -9.83
C ASN A 211 21.02 11.63 -11.30
N MET A 212 19.93 12.10 -11.88
CA MET A 212 19.50 11.79 -13.26
C MET A 212 19.16 13.07 -14.01
N SER A 213 19.25 13.02 -15.36
CA SER A 213 18.60 14.05 -16.18
C SER A 213 17.07 13.91 -16.09
N GLU A 214 16.31 14.98 -16.30
CA GLU A 214 14.84 14.96 -16.25
C GLU A 214 14.22 13.90 -17.16
N SER A 215 14.78 13.72 -18.37
CA SER A 215 14.30 12.71 -19.31
C SER A 215 14.59 11.27 -18.83
N SER A 216 15.75 11.03 -18.24
CA SER A 216 16.10 9.74 -17.65
C SER A 216 15.26 9.43 -16.42
N PHE A 217 15.06 10.43 -15.56
CA PHE A 217 14.19 10.33 -14.40
C PHE A 217 12.75 10.02 -14.79
N SER A 218 12.19 10.71 -15.78
CA SER A 218 10.81 10.47 -16.24
C SER A 218 10.59 9.03 -16.68
N ARG A 219 11.54 8.46 -17.44
CA ARG A 219 11.51 7.04 -17.84
C ARG A 219 11.68 6.10 -16.63
N TYR A 220 12.64 6.40 -15.76
CA TYR A 220 12.89 5.64 -14.54
C TYR A 220 11.65 5.61 -13.64
N PHE A 221 11.09 6.78 -13.32
CA PHE A 221 9.90 6.91 -12.47
C PHE A 221 8.71 6.15 -13.06
N LYS A 222 8.40 6.38 -14.35
CA LYS A 222 7.30 5.69 -15.03
C LYS A 222 7.47 4.17 -15.05
N SER A 223 8.70 3.67 -15.19
CA SER A 223 8.96 2.22 -15.18
C SER A 223 8.74 1.58 -13.79
N ARG A 224 8.83 2.37 -12.70
CA ARG A 224 8.69 1.89 -11.32
C ARG A 224 7.27 2.06 -10.77
N VAL A 225 6.63 3.17 -11.10
CA VAL A 225 5.31 3.55 -10.55
C VAL A 225 4.19 3.39 -11.58
N ASN A 226 4.52 3.11 -12.86
CA ASN A 226 3.58 3.03 -13.99
C ASN A 226 2.80 4.33 -14.27
N LYS A 227 3.23 5.45 -13.68
CA LYS A 227 2.65 6.79 -13.86
C LYS A 227 3.73 7.82 -14.10
N SER A 228 3.39 8.95 -14.74
CA SER A 228 4.28 10.09 -14.74
C SER A 228 4.44 10.66 -13.33
N PHE A 229 5.56 11.36 -13.06
CA PHE A 229 5.76 12.08 -11.80
C PHE A 229 4.62 13.06 -11.50
N SER A 230 4.18 13.81 -12.49
CA SER A 230 3.10 14.80 -12.34
C SER A 230 1.75 14.14 -12.00
N ASP A 231 1.44 13.00 -12.62
CA ASP A 231 0.21 12.25 -12.31
C ASP A 231 0.26 11.67 -10.91
N PHE A 232 1.40 11.09 -10.51
CA PHE A 232 1.60 10.57 -9.17
C PHE A 232 1.46 11.66 -8.10
N LEU A 233 2.12 12.81 -8.27
CA LEU A 233 1.99 13.96 -7.36
C LEU A 233 0.53 14.44 -7.29
N GLY A 234 -0.16 14.46 -8.43
CA GLY A 234 -1.60 14.78 -8.48
C GLY A 234 -2.43 13.78 -7.67
N ASP A 235 -2.14 12.48 -7.77
CA ASP A 235 -2.85 11.44 -7.02
C ASP A 235 -2.60 11.55 -5.52
N VAL A 236 -1.37 11.85 -5.09
CA VAL A 236 -1.02 12.11 -3.69
C VAL A 236 -1.84 13.27 -3.13
N ARG A 237 -1.89 14.39 -3.87
CA ARG A 237 -2.65 15.58 -3.49
C ARG A 237 -4.14 15.31 -3.42
N ILE A 238 -4.71 14.59 -4.39
CA ILE A 238 -6.14 14.22 -4.38
C ILE A 238 -6.46 13.25 -3.25
N SER A 239 -5.58 12.31 -2.94
CA SER A 239 -5.77 11.41 -1.77
C SER A 239 -5.84 12.21 -0.46
N ASN A 240 -4.94 13.18 -0.27
CA ASN A 240 -4.99 14.09 0.88
C ASN A 240 -6.27 14.93 0.89
N ALA A 241 -6.68 15.49 -0.26
CA ALA A 241 -7.90 16.28 -0.37
C ALA A 241 -9.16 15.49 0.02
N ARG A 242 -9.26 14.23 -0.41
CA ARG A 242 -10.37 13.35 -0.03
C ARG A 242 -10.48 13.18 1.48
N LYS A 243 -9.35 13.06 2.14
CA LYS A 243 -9.28 12.93 3.59
C LYS A 243 -9.74 14.20 4.28
N LEU A 244 -9.18 15.35 3.92
CA LEU A 244 -9.56 16.65 4.48
C LEU A 244 -11.05 16.98 4.27
N LEU A 245 -11.65 16.56 3.14
CA LEU A 245 -13.08 16.75 2.87
C LEU A 245 -13.99 15.96 3.81
N LEU A 246 -13.51 14.84 4.38
CA LEU A 246 -14.30 13.95 5.22
C LEU A 246 -14.05 14.12 6.72
N GLU A 247 -12.82 14.50 7.09
CA GLU A 247 -12.37 14.51 8.48
C GLU A 247 -12.37 15.92 9.09
N GLU A 248 -12.36 16.97 8.26
CA GLU A 248 -12.22 18.35 8.74
C GLU A 248 -13.36 19.25 8.22
N ASP A 249 -13.79 20.19 9.05
CA ASP A 249 -14.77 21.21 8.63
C ASP A 249 -14.09 22.37 7.86
N LEU A 250 -13.41 21.99 6.77
CA LEU A 250 -12.74 22.92 5.88
C LEU A 250 -13.62 23.27 4.69
N SER A 251 -13.50 24.52 4.23
CA SER A 251 -14.06 24.92 2.94
C SER A 251 -13.32 24.26 1.78
N ILE A 252 -13.97 24.14 0.62
CA ILE A 252 -13.35 23.58 -0.59
C ILE A 252 -12.07 24.35 -0.98
N SER A 253 -12.04 25.66 -0.73
CA SER A 253 -10.87 26.49 -0.98
C SER A 253 -9.70 26.13 -0.05
N GLN A 254 -9.97 25.96 1.23
CA GLN A 254 -8.95 25.53 2.20
C GLN A 254 -8.40 24.13 1.86
N VAL A 255 -9.29 23.18 1.56
CA VAL A 255 -8.87 21.84 1.13
C VAL A 255 -7.98 21.90 -0.11
N CYS A 256 -8.30 22.76 -1.10
CA CYS A 256 -7.49 22.95 -2.29
C CYS A 256 -6.04 23.33 -1.93
N PHE A 257 -5.86 24.37 -1.13
CA PHE A 257 -4.52 24.87 -0.80
C PHE A 257 -3.78 23.95 0.18
N GLU A 258 -4.45 23.40 1.18
CA GLU A 258 -3.89 22.41 2.11
C GLU A 258 -3.48 21.10 1.43
N SER A 259 -4.03 20.83 0.26
CA SER A 259 -3.62 19.67 -0.56
C SER A 259 -2.54 20.02 -1.59
N GLY A 260 -1.98 21.24 -1.57
CA GLY A 260 -0.87 21.66 -2.42
C GLY A 260 -1.27 22.06 -3.85
N PHE A 261 -2.55 22.35 -4.11
CA PHE A 261 -2.97 22.87 -5.41
C PHE A 261 -2.84 24.39 -5.47
N PRO A 262 -2.24 24.94 -6.53
CA PRO A 262 -2.03 26.38 -6.63
C PRO A 262 -3.31 27.16 -6.96
N THR A 263 -4.34 26.51 -7.53
CA THR A 263 -5.59 27.15 -7.93
C THR A 263 -6.80 26.21 -7.78
N LEU A 264 -7.96 26.76 -7.43
CA LEU A 264 -9.23 26.03 -7.37
C LEU A 264 -9.62 25.40 -8.70
N SER A 265 -9.36 26.06 -9.81
CA SER A 265 -9.69 25.53 -11.14
C SER A 265 -8.92 24.26 -11.44
N ASN A 266 -7.61 24.23 -11.16
CA ASN A 266 -6.78 23.05 -11.32
C ASN A 266 -7.22 21.94 -10.36
N PHE A 267 -7.47 22.28 -9.10
CA PHE A 267 -7.97 21.36 -8.09
C PHE A 267 -9.27 20.67 -8.53
N ASN A 268 -10.30 21.47 -8.86
CA ASN A 268 -11.61 20.95 -9.25
C ASN A 268 -11.54 20.04 -10.47
N LYS A 269 -10.74 20.43 -11.49
CA LYS A 269 -10.51 19.61 -12.67
C LYS A 269 -9.85 18.28 -12.30
N GLN A 270 -8.71 18.32 -11.62
CA GLN A 270 -7.96 17.11 -11.26
C GLN A 270 -8.74 16.20 -10.31
N PHE A 271 -9.51 16.77 -9.38
CA PHE A 271 -10.35 15.97 -8.49
C PHE A 271 -11.46 15.25 -9.26
N LYS A 272 -12.16 15.96 -10.14
CA LYS A 272 -13.21 15.37 -10.99
C LYS A 272 -12.67 14.30 -11.93
N ASP A 273 -11.52 14.54 -12.55
CA ASP A 273 -10.90 13.61 -13.50
C ASP A 273 -10.50 12.28 -12.81
N ARG A 274 -10.08 12.32 -11.53
CA ARG A 274 -9.62 11.14 -10.77
C ARG A 274 -10.73 10.44 -9.97
N ILE A 275 -11.70 11.21 -9.47
CA ILE A 275 -12.74 10.71 -8.56
C ILE A 275 -14.08 10.52 -9.26
N GLY A 276 -14.26 11.13 -10.46
CA GLY A 276 -15.53 11.12 -11.19
C GLY A 276 -16.56 12.13 -10.69
N LYS A 277 -16.30 12.82 -9.56
CA LYS A 277 -17.21 13.78 -8.91
C LYS A 277 -16.47 15.07 -8.57
N THR A 278 -17.18 16.18 -8.43
CA THR A 278 -16.58 17.42 -7.91
C THR A 278 -16.29 17.29 -6.40
N PRO A 279 -15.34 18.08 -5.85
CA PRO A 279 -15.07 18.07 -4.40
C PRO A 279 -16.31 18.34 -3.55
N MET A 280 -17.16 19.27 -3.97
CA MET A 280 -18.41 19.62 -3.30
C MET A 280 -19.39 18.44 -3.29
N ALA A 281 -19.59 17.78 -4.45
CA ALA A 281 -20.47 16.61 -4.55
C ALA A 281 -19.94 15.44 -3.71
N TYR A 282 -18.62 15.27 -3.68
CA TYR A 282 -17.96 14.26 -2.87
C TYR A 282 -18.20 14.52 -1.36
N LYS A 283 -17.95 15.75 -0.89
CA LYS A 283 -18.18 16.12 0.53
C LYS A 283 -19.64 15.87 0.93
N LYS A 284 -20.61 16.35 0.10
CA LYS A 284 -22.04 16.22 0.38
C LYS A 284 -22.52 14.77 0.54
N GLU A 285 -22.08 13.88 -0.33
CA GLU A 285 -22.48 12.46 -0.31
C GLU A 285 -22.10 11.76 1.02
N PHE A 286 -20.98 12.17 1.61
CA PHE A 286 -20.52 11.56 2.87
C PHE A 286 -21.02 12.29 4.12
N THR A 287 -21.41 13.58 4.03
CA THR A 287 -21.98 14.32 5.16
C THR A 287 -23.50 14.09 5.32
N GLU A 288 -24.19 13.60 4.31
CA GLU A 288 -25.64 13.26 4.39
C GLU A 288 -25.88 11.82 4.92
N HIS A 289 -24.86 11.04 5.21
CA HIS A 289 -24.95 9.66 5.72
C HIS A 289 -24.55 9.52 7.21
N TYR A 290 -24.39 10.66 7.91
CA TYR A 290 -24.16 10.69 9.36
C TYR A 290 -25.19 11.56 10.10
#